data_cf20a7afe779b9450b2b39233ca16b4b
#
_entry.id   cf20a7afe779b9450b2b39233ca16b4b
#
_cell.length_a   1.000
_cell.length_b   1.000
_cell.length_c   1.000
_cell.angle_alpha   90.00
_cell.angle_beta   90.00
_cell.angle_gamma   90.00
#
_symmetry.space_group_name_H-M   'P 1'
#
loop_
_entity.id
_entity.type
_entity.pdbx_description
1 polymer ?
#
loop_
_entity_poly.entity_id
_entity_poly.type
_entity_poly.pdbx_seq_one_letter_code
_entity_poly.pdbx_strand_id
1 'polypeptide(L)'
;MTVTFFGHRHTLSDIGEPAEKLLIQLIEEDDADDFLVGSEGNFDRMIYAKLKKLQKKYPQIKVKIVLAYMPTSMPGTAHEREDFSDTVLPEEIAASHPRYAIIKRNEWMINHADTVITYVQGVTGGAAKCKQYAEKKGKTVINLADLG
;
A
#
# COMPACT_ATOMS: atom_id res chain seq x y z
N MET A 1 5.30 5.98 12.82
CA MET A 1 5.89 6.01 11.46
C MET A 1 4.90 5.44 10.46
N THR A 2 4.75 6.10 9.34
CA THR A 2 3.81 5.72 8.29
C THR A 2 4.53 4.96 7.17
N VAL A 3 3.96 3.85 6.75
CA VAL A 3 4.52 2.98 5.71
C VAL A 3 3.50 2.79 4.59
N THR A 4 3.96 2.86 3.35
CA THR A 4 3.11 2.55 2.20
C THR A 4 3.77 1.52 1.28
N PHE A 5 3.02 1.01 0.31
CA PHE A 5 3.40 -0.18 -0.43
C PHE A 5 3.05 -0.06 -1.91
N PHE A 6 3.96 -0.49 -2.77
CA PHE A 6 3.71 -0.55 -4.22
C PHE A 6 4.36 -1.80 -4.81
N GLY A 7 3.59 -2.62 -5.48
CA GLY A 7 4.08 -3.83 -6.13
C GLY A 7 3.43 -4.04 -7.48
N HIS A 8 4.02 -4.95 -8.24
CA HIS A 8 3.45 -5.32 -9.53
C HIS A 8 2.07 -5.93 -9.34
N ARG A 9 1.18 -5.65 -10.29
CA ARG A 9 -0.22 -6.11 -10.23
C ARG A 9 -0.30 -7.65 -10.20
N HIS A 10 0.62 -8.33 -10.85
CA HIS A 10 0.70 -9.79 -10.89
C HIS A 10 1.94 -10.27 -10.16
N THR A 11 1.98 -10.04 -8.86
CA THR A 11 3.08 -10.47 -8.02
C THR A 11 2.95 -11.95 -7.67
N LEU A 12 4.04 -12.69 -7.79
CA LEU A 12 4.07 -14.10 -7.44
C LEU A 12 4.02 -14.29 -5.92
N SER A 13 3.53 -15.45 -5.49
CA SER A 13 3.15 -15.67 -4.10
C SER A 13 4.30 -15.92 -3.13
N ASP A 14 5.51 -16.17 -3.61
CA ASP A 14 6.64 -16.55 -2.76
C ASP A 14 7.25 -15.39 -1.97
N ILE A 15 6.78 -14.16 -2.18
CA ILE A 15 7.25 -13.00 -1.41
C ILE A 15 6.48 -12.81 -0.10
N GLY A 16 5.45 -13.63 0.16
CA GLY A 16 4.61 -13.46 1.34
C GLY A 16 5.38 -13.56 2.65
N GLU A 17 6.28 -14.52 2.76
CA GLU A 17 7.04 -14.71 3.98
C GLU A 17 8.06 -13.60 4.24
N PRO A 18 8.91 -13.21 3.27
CA PRO A 18 9.80 -12.07 3.49
C PRO A 18 9.04 -10.76 3.73
N ALA A 19 7.89 -10.56 3.10
CA ALA A 19 7.05 -9.39 3.37
C ALA A 19 6.57 -9.37 4.81
N GLU A 20 6.08 -10.50 5.32
CA GLU A 20 5.61 -10.59 6.70
C GLU A 20 6.73 -10.32 7.70
N LYS A 21 7.91 -10.89 7.48
CA LYS A 21 9.08 -10.65 8.33
C LYS A 21 9.44 -9.17 8.38
N LEU A 22 9.43 -8.51 7.24
CA LEU A 22 9.74 -7.09 7.17
C LEU A 22 8.69 -6.26 7.91
N LEU A 23 7.40 -6.59 7.76
CA LEU A 23 6.35 -5.88 8.48
C LEU A 23 6.51 -6.01 9.99
N ILE A 24 6.79 -7.20 10.48
CA ILE A 24 7.01 -7.42 11.92
C ILE A 24 8.21 -6.60 12.41
N GLN A 25 9.30 -6.60 11.66
CA GLN A 25 10.48 -5.83 12.00
C GLN A 25 10.17 -4.33 12.10
N LEU A 26 9.43 -3.80 11.12
CA LEU A 26 9.06 -2.38 11.12
C LEU A 26 8.17 -2.03 12.31
N ILE A 27 7.24 -2.91 12.65
CA ILE A 27 6.35 -2.68 13.79
C ILE A 27 7.13 -2.72 15.11
N GLU A 28 7.98 -3.72 15.30
CA GLU A 28 8.67 -3.95 16.55
C GLU A 28 9.88 -3.07 16.75
N GLU A 29 10.63 -2.77 15.70
CA GLU A 29 11.91 -2.06 15.81
C GLU A 29 11.85 -0.59 15.40
N ASP A 30 10.97 -0.25 14.45
CA ASP A 30 10.93 1.09 13.87
C ASP A 30 9.66 1.86 14.19
N ASP A 31 8.84 1.34 15.10
CA ASP A 31 7.59 1.97 15.54
C ASP A 31 6.61 2.27 14.41
N ALA A 32 6.56 1.40 13.40
CA ALA A 32 5.59 1.53 12.33
C ALA A 32 4.19 1.26 12.89
N ASP A 33 3.31 2.24 12.76
CA ASP A 33 1.97 2.18 13.35
C ASP A 33 0.85 2.58 12.41
N ASP A 34 1.18 3.13 11.24
CA ASP A 34 0.18 3.57 10.26
C ASP A 34 0.58 3.04 8.88
N PHE A 35 -0.29 2.23 8.29
CA PHE A 35 -0.01 1.54 7.03
C PHE A 35 -1.03 1.95 5.98
N LEU A 36 -0.54 2.48 4.86
CA LEU A 36 -1.35 2.91 3.73
C LEU A 36 -1.19 1.92 2.59
N VAL A 37 -2.29 1.30 2.18
CA VAL A 37 -2.29 0.27 1.15
C VAL A 37 -3.16 0.73 -0.02
N GLY A 38 -2.73 0.43 -1.24
CA GLY A 38 -3.55 0.67 -2.41
C GLY A 38 -4.66 -0.36 -2.55
N SER A 39 -5.50 -0.18 -3.56
CA SER A 39 -6.68 -1.02 -3.76
C SER A 39 -6.59 -1.88 -5.04
N GLU A 40 -5.40 -2.03 -5.61
CA GLU A 40 -5.26 -2.65 -6.91
C GLU A 40 -4.21 -3.77 -6.94
N GLY A 41 -4.58 -4.91 -7.52
CA GLY A 41 -3.69 -6.01 -7.75
C GLY A 41 -3.51 -6.93 -6.55
N ASN A 42 -2.83 -8.05 -6.79
CA ASN A 42 -2.68 -9.07 -5.76
C ASN A 42 -1.59 -8.74 -4.73
N PHE A 43 -0.64 -7.87 -5.08
CA PHE A 43 0.33 -7.41 -4.08
C PHE A 43 -0.37 -6.63 -2.97
N ASP A 44 -1.22 -5.67 -3.33
CA ASP A 44 -1.97 -4.88 -2.36
C ASP A 44 -2.86 -5.75 -1.49
N ARG A 45 -3.54 -6.73 -2.08
CA ARG A 45 -4.41 -7.65 -1.34
C ARG A 45 -3.62 -8.50 -0.36
N MET A 46 -2.46 -8.99 -0.79
CA MET A 46 -1.61 -9.80 0.07
C MET A 46 -1.12 -8.99 1.28
N ILE A 47 -0.64 -7.78 1.03
CA ILE A 47 -0.16 -6.88 2.10
C ILE A 47 -1.30 -6.56 3.08
N TYR A 48 -2.47 -6.21 2.56
CA TYR A 48 -3.62 -5.90 3.40
C TYR A 48 -4.01 -7.08 4.30
N ALA A 49 -4.06 -8.29 3.72
CA ALA A 49 -4.40 -9.48 4.49
C ALA A 49 -3.40 -9.75 5.60
N LYS A 50 -2.11 -9.58 5.31
CA LYS A 50 -1.06 -9.77 6.33
C LYS A 50 -1.14 -8.71 7.43
N LEU A 51 -1.42 -7.48 7.07
CA LEU A 51 -1.56 -6.39 8.05
C LEU A 51 -2.78 -6.62 8.95
N LYS A 52 -3.90 -7.08 8.40
CA LYS A 52 -5.08 -7.37 9.20
C LYS A 52 -4.82 -8.52 10.18
N LYS A 53 -4.06 -9.53 9.75
CA LYS A 53 -3.63 -10.62 10.62
C LYS A 53 -2.72 -10.10 11.73
N LEU A 54 -1.74 -9.24 11.39
CA LEU A 54 -0.82 -8.68 12.35
C LEU A 54 -1.50 -7.71 13.32
N GLN A 55 -2.57 -7.06 12.90
CA GLN A 55 -3.33 -6.14 13.75
C GLN A 55 -3.90 -6.84 14.98
N LYS A 56 -4.17 -8.13 14.89
CA LYS A 56 -4.64 -8.93 16.03
C LYS A 56 -3.55 -9.07 17.09
N LYS A 57 -2.29 -9.17 16.67
CA LYS A 57 -1.14 -9.26 17.58
C LYS A 57 -0.64 -7.89 18.01
N TYR A 58 -0.76 -6.91 17.13
CA TYR A 58 -0.30 -5.54 17.35
C TYR A 58 -1.49 -4.58 17.20
N PRO A 59 -2.38 -4.49 18.20
CA PRO A 59 -3.61 -3.71 18.05
C PRO A 59 -3.39 -2.21 17.90
N GLN A 60 -2.19 -1.72 18.14
CA GLN A 60 -1.86 -0.31 17.99
C GLN A 60 -1.69 0.12 16.53
N ILE A 61 -1.52 -0.82 15.59
CA ILE A 61 -1.32 -0.44 14.20
C ILE A 61 -2.65 -0.09 13.54
N LYS A 62 -2.59 0.87 12.61
CA LYS A 62 -3.73 1.28 11.79
C LYS A 62 -3.46 0.88 10.35
N VAL A 63 -4.46 0.33 9.70
CA VAL A 63 -4.37 -0.11 8.30
C VAL A 63 -5.45 0.61 7.51
N LYS A 64 -5.04 1.33 6.46
CA LYS A 64 -5.97 2.10 5.63
C LYS A 64 -5.78 1.76 4.17
N ILE A 65 -6.90 1.53 3.47
CA ILE A 65 -6.91 1.39 2.02
C ILE A 65 -7.17 2.76 1.43
N VAL A 66 -6.23 3.27 0.65
CA VAL A 66 -6.36 4.59 0.03
C VAL A 66 -6.97 4.41 -1.36
N LEU A 67 -8.15 4.98 -1.56
CA LEU A 67 -8.88 4.86 -2.80
C LEU A 67 -8.50 5.97 -3.79
N ALA A 68 -8.54 5.65 -5.07
CA ALA A 68 -8.35 6.63 -6.14
C ALA A 68 -9.67 7.29 -6.55
N TYR A 69 -10.78 6.59 -6.35
CA TYR A 69 -12.12 7.07 -6.67
C TYR A 69 -13.15 6.27 -5.89
N MET A 70 -14.34 6.82 -5.75
CA MET A 70 -15.43 6.08 -5.13
C MET A 70 -15.86 4.94 -6.05
N PRO A 71 -15.98 3.73 -5.52
CA PRO A 71 -16.52 2.62 -6.32
C PRO A 71 -18.01 2.89 -6.59
N THR A 72 -18.33 3.32 -7.80
CA THR A 72 -19.69 3.68 -8.18
C THR A 72 -20.53 2.46 -8.54
N SER A 73 -19.90 1.40 -8.95
CA SER A 73 -20.56 0.13 -9.16
C SER A 73 -20.04 -0.81 -8.10
N MET A 74 -20.73 -0.82 -7.00
CA MET A 74 -20.49 -1.85 -6.03
C MET A 74 -21.39 -3.02 -6.34
N PRO A 75 -20.96 -3.98 -7.17
CA PRO A 75 -21.51 -5.31 -7.04
C PRO A 75 -20.90 -5.83 -5.76
N GLY A 76 -20.81 -4.98 -4.78
CA GLY A 76 -20.23 -5.40 -3.54
C GLY A 76 -21.18 -6.33 -2.87
N THR A 77 -20.71 -7.53 -2.65
CA THR A 77 -21.26 -8.36 -1.63
C THR A 77 -21.24 -7.55 -0.33
N ALA A 78 -22.13 -7.84 0.58
CA ALA A 78 -22.13 -7.21 1.91
C ALA A 78 -20.74 -7.29 2.56
N HIS A 79 -19.95 -8.28 2.18
CA HIS A 79 -18.59 -8.50 2.64
C HIS A 79 -17.62 -7.39 2.20
N GLU A 80 -17.71 -6.96 0.96
CA GLU A 80 -16.87 -5.86 0.47
C GLU A 80 -17.26 -4.53 1.12
N ARG A 81 -18.52 -4.38 1.51
CA ARG A 81 -18.98 -3.17 2.19
C ARG A 81 -18.49 -3.07 3.63
N GLU A 82 -18.26 -4.20 4.28
CA GLU A 82 -17.75 -4.23 5.64
C GLU A 82 -16.32 -3.67 5.72
N ASP A 83 -15.56 -3.76 4.63
CA ASP A 83 -14.19 -3.30 4.59
C ASP A 83 -14.06 -1.79 4.37
N PHE A 84 -15.15 -1.08 4.15
CA PHE A 84 -15.11 0.37 3.95
C PHE A 84 -14.65 1.16 5.17
N SER A 85 -14.75 0.57 6.36
CA SER A 85 -14.28 1.25 7.57
C SER A 85 -12.78 1.53 7.54
N ASP A 86 -12.03 0.76 6.76
CA ASP A 86 -10.58 0.94 6.61
C ASP A 86 -10.21 1.78 5.39
N THR A 87 -11.18 2.35 4.67
CA THR A 87 -10.89 3.07 3.43
C THR A 87 -10.78 4.58 3.65
N VAL A 88 -9.94 5.22 2.84
CA VAL A 88 -9.76 6.67 2.81
C VAL A 88 -9.78 7.12 1.37
N LEU A 89 -10.60 8.13 1.07
CA LEU A 89 -10.57 8.81 -0.22
C LEU A 89 -10.23 10.27 0.04
N PRO A 90 -8.95 10.67 -0.11
CA PRO A 90 -8.57 12.06 0.12
C PRO A 90 -9.33 13.01 -0.80
N GLU A 91 -9.71 14.17 -0.25
CA GLU A 91 -10.55 15.12 -0.97
C GLU A 91 -9.88 15.61 -2.27
N GLU A 92 -8.59 15.89 -2.21
CA GLU A 92 -7.85 16.32 -3.39
C GLU A 92 -7.81 15.27 -4.51
N ILE A 93 -7.89 13.99 -4.14
CA ILE A 93 -7.93 12.90 -5.10
C ILE A 93 -9.36 12.75 -5.65
N ALA A 94 -10.36 12.84 -4.79
CA ALA A 94 -11.75 12.75 -5.19
C ALA A 94 -12.11 13.87 -6.20
N ALA A 95 -11.50 15.03 -6.04
CA ALA A 95 -11.73 16.18 -6.93
C ALA A 95 -10.94 16.09 -8.23
N SER A 96 -10.00 15.15 -8.37
CA SER A 96 -9.19 15.05 -9.56
C SER A 96 -9.92 14.35 -10.70
N HIS A 97 -9.46 14.61 -11.94
CA HIS A 97 -9.99 13.92 -13.10
C HIS A 97 -9.65 12.42 -12.99
N PRO A 98 -10.62 11.51 -13.29
CA PRO A 98 -10.39 10.07 -13.15
C PRO A 98 -9.15 9.55 -13.87
N ARG A 99 -8.77 10.17 -14.99
CA ARG A 99 -7.57 9.81 -15.74
C ARG A 99 -6.29 9.88 -14.91
N TYR A 100 -6.24 10.81 -13.94
CA TYR A 100 -5.05 11.05 -13.13
C TYR A 100 -5.21 10.57 -11.69
N ALA A 101 -6.36 10.04 -11.33
CA ALA A 101 -6.70 9.72 -9.96
C ALA A 101 -5.74 8.69 -9.35
N ILE A 102 -5.39 7.65 -10.09
CA ILE A 102 -4.49 6.60 -9.60
C ILE A 102 -3.10 7.15 -9.35
N ILE A 103 -2.58 7.97 -10.28
CA ILE A 103 -1.24 8.59 -10.14
C ILE A 103 -1.24 9.52 -8.92
N LYS A 104 -2.26 10.34 -8.77
CA LYS A 104 -2.36 11.27 -7.64
C LYS A 104 -2.50 10.54 -6.31
N ARG A 105 -3.26 9.44 -6.29
CA ARG A 105 -3.37 8.62 -5.09
C ARG A 105 -2.01 8.05 -4.70
N ASN A 106 -1.26 7.52 -5.67
CA ASN A 106 0.06 6.96 -5.39
C ASN A 106 1.01 8.02 -4.84
N GLU A 107 1.01 9.20 -5.43
CA GLU A 107 1.83 10.31 -4.95
C GLU A 107 1.41 10.75 -3.55
N TRP A 108 0.10 10.80 -3.30
CA TRP A 108 -0.43 11.13 -1.97
C TRP A 108 0.06 10.15 -0.91
N MET A 109 0.00 8.85 -1.22
CA MET A 109 0.48 7.81 -0.30
C MET A 109 1.96 7.99 0.01
N ILE A 110 2.77 8.21 -1.01
CA ILE A 110 4.21 8.40 -0.86
C ILE A 110 4.50 9.64 -0.03
N ASN A 111 3.83 10.75 -0.34
CA ASN A 111 4.05 12.01 0.37
C ASN A 111 3.68 11.93 1.85
N HIS A 112 2.74 11.08 2.22
CA HIS A 112 2.31 10.90 3.62
C HIS A 112 3.07 9.79 4.33
N ALA A 113 3.98 9.10 3.67
CA ALA A 113 4.73 8.00 4.25
C ALA A 113 6.16 8.41 4.60
N ASP A 114 6.73 7.71 5.56
CA ASP A 114 8.15 7.81 5.90
C ASP A 114 8.95 6.74 5.18
N THR A 115 8.38 5.55 5.05
CA THR A 115 9.00 4.39 4.41
C THR A 115 8.08 3.85 3.33
N VAL A 116 8.67 3.50 2.18
CA VAL A 116 7.96 2.93 1.05
C VAL A 116 8.52 1.54 0.77
N ILE A 117 7.66 0.53 0.88
CA ILE A 117 8.02 -0.85 0.58
C ILE A 117 7.52 -1.16 -0.83
N THR A 118 8.41 -1.67 -1.67
CA THR A 118 8.08 -1.98 -3.05
C THR A 118 8.37 -3.45 -3.37
N TYR A 119 7.72 -3.95 -4.40
CA TYR A 119 8.14 -5.18 -5.07
C TYR A 119 8.22 -4.85 -6.56
N VAL A 120 9.41 -4.47 -7.00
CA VAL A 120 9.66 -4.00 -8.35
C VAL A 120 10.84 -4.75 -8.94
N GLN A 121 10.60 -5.37 -10.09
CA GLN A 121 11.64 -6.00 -10.91
C GLN A 121 11.69 -5.22 -12.22
N GLY A 122 12.81 -4.55 -12.49
CA GLY A 122 12.97 -3.74 -13.69
C GLY A 122 12.64 -2.26 -13.45
N VAL A 123 12.50 -1.52 -14.55
CA VAL A 123 12.38 -0.06 -14.52
C VAL A 123 11.09 0.47 -15.16
N THR A 124 10.19 -0.43 -15.56
CA THR A 124 8.94 -0.06 -16.22
C THR A 124 7.72 -0.45 -15.39
N GLY A 125 6.61 0.22 -15.66
CA GLY A 125 5.35 -0.04 -14.98
C GLY A 125 5.05 0.93 -13.85
N GLY A 126 3.83 0.86 -13.34
CA GLY A 126 3.34 1.77 -12.32
C GLY A 126 4.09 1.69 -11.01
N ALA A 127 4.39 0.46 -10.55
CA ALA A 127 5.12 0.27 -9.31
C ALA A 127 6.55 0.80 -9.40
N ALA A 128 7.22 0.61 -10.55
CA ALA A 128 8.56 1.15 -10.78
C ALA A 128 8.56 2.69 -10.73
N LYS A 129 7.53 3.31 -11.30
CA LYS A 129 7.39 4.78 -11.24
C LYS A 129 7.19 5.27 -9.81
N CYS A 130 6.42 4.55 -9.02
CA CYS A 130 6.23 4.89 -7.60
C CYS A 130 7.54 4.78 -6.83
N LYS A 131 8.33 3.74 -7.08
CA LYS A 131 9.62 3.57 -6.46
C LYS A 131 10.54 4.75 -6.79
N GLN A 132 10.60 5.13 -8.06
CA GLN A 132 11.40 6.27 -8.51
C GLN A 132 10.94 7.59 -7.87
N TYR A 133 9.64 7.80 -7.79
CA TYR A 133 9.07 8.98 -7.16
C TYR A 133 9.44 9.05 -5.67
N ALA A 134 9.33 7.93 -4.97
CA ALA A 134 9.68 7.85 -3.55
C ALA A 134 11.16 8.15 -3.32
N GLU A 135 12.04 7.60 -4.16
CA GLU A 135 13.47 7.87 -4.10
C GLU A 135 13.77 9.35 -4.33
N LYS A 136 13.12 9.95 -5.31
CA LYS A 136 13.26 11.37 -5.62
C LYS A 136 12.80 12.26 -4.46
N LYS A 137 11.79 11.82 -3.71
CA LYS A 137 11.28 12.57 -2.55
C LYS A 137 12.09 12.33 -1.28
N GLY A 138 13.15 11.54 -1.36
CA GLY A 138 14.02 11.28 -0.21
C GLY A 138 13.44 10.34 0.82
N LYS A 139 12.44 9.54 0.44
CA LYS A 139 11.85 8.56 1.36
C LYS A 139 12.75 7.34 1.50
N THR A 140 12.64 6.65 2.61
CA THR A 140 13.28 5.35 2.78
C THR A 140 12.54 4.33 1.91
N VAL A 141 13.26 3.70 0.98
CA VAL A 141 12.65 2.73 0.06
C VAL A 141 13.28 1.36 0.28
N ILE A 142 12.43 0.36 0.53
CA ILE A 142 12.86 -1.02 0.69
C ILE A 142 12.17 -1.83 -0.40
N ASN A 143 12.96 -2.39 -1.31
CA ASN A 143 12.42 -3.20 -2.40
C ASN A 143 12.55 -4.68 -2.04
N LEU A 144 11.41 -5.36 -1.90
CA LEU A 144 11.36 -6.77 -1.53
C LEU A 144 12.08 -7.65 -2.56
N ALA A 145 12.12 -7.24 -3.82
CA ALA A 145 12.83 -7.99 -4.86
C ALA A 145 14.34 -8.06 -4.60
N ASP A 146 14.89 -7.11 -3.84
CA ASP A 146 16.32 -7.07 -3.53
C ASP A 146 16.66 -7.89 -2.27
N LEU A 147 15.67 -8.34 -1.51
CA LEU A 147 15.88 -9.08 -0.27
C LEU A 147 15.94 -10.60 -0.48
N GLY A 148 15.51 -11.04 -1.63
CA GLY A 148 15.44 -12.45 -1.93
C GLY A 148 16.66 -13.04 -2.51
#